data_a68e534bc8ce21e24d9a1c048b56f7f1
#
_entry.id   a68e534bc8ce21e24d9a1c048b56f7f1
#
_cell.length_a   1.000
_cell.length_b   1.000
_cell.length_c   1.000
_cell.angle_alpha   90.00
_cell.angle_beta   90.00
_cell.angle_gamma   90.00
#
_symmetry.space_group_name_H-M   'P 1'
#
loop_
_entity.id
_entity.type
_entity.pdbx_description
1 polymer ?
#
loop_
_entity_poly.entity_id
_entity_poly.type
_entity_poly.pdbx_seq_one_letter_code
_entity_poly.pdbx_strand_id
1 'polypeptide(L)'
;NGLSGLLAQKSNALRPAFWHMIREILKFKEDALKYLEDHESNPDLNRHETLGQFIQTHGYSQLFQEAYLIPICASIWSCPSQGVLGFSAFFVLSFCRNHHLLQIFGRPQWLTVKGRSHTYVNKVRDELENMGCQIKTSCQVKSVSSFEGGYRVLEVGGSEEVYDKIIFGAHAPDVLRMLGDEATHEELRILGAFQYVHSDIYLHRDDTLMPQNPSAWSAWNFLGTTSSGVSVTYWLNLLQNIESTGRPFLVTLNPPHVPDHVVLKWNTGHPVPSVAAAKASLELQQIQGNRGIWFCGAYQGYGFHEDGLKAGKSAAQCLLGQKSSLLLNPKQMVPSWTETGARLLVTRFLNQYVTIGNMTILEEGGTMFSFGEVDKKCLVKTVLRVHDPLFYWKVATEADLGMADAYINGYFSFVDKREGLLNLFLILIANRDAQKSSNSAAGKRGWWTPMLLTAGIASAKYFLRHISRKNTVTQTRRNISQHYDLVITNASSSCCPHLCLDVLTDKSECPCRVMISSRFSWIHR
;
A
#
# COMPACT_ATOMS: atom_id res chain seq x y z
N ASN A 1 14.61 1.01 -10.89
CA ASN A 1 15.42 0.50 -12.01
C ASN A 1 14.57 -0.45 -12.84
N GLY A 2 13.85 0.06 -13.83
CA GLY A 2 13.01 -0.71 -14.72
C GLY A 2 13.81 -1.49 -15.78
N LEU A 3 13.34 -1.50 -17.04
CA LEU A 3 13.99 -2.20 -18.17
C LEU A 3 15.46 -1.82 -18.37
N SER A 4 15.87 -0.61 -18.00
CA SER A 4 17.28 -0.18 -18.14
C SER A 4 18.24 -1.04 -17.33
N GLY A 5 17.86 -1.47 -16.12
CA GLY A 5 18.67 -2.37 -15.30
C GLY A 5 18.73 -3.79 -15.87
N LEU A 6 17.62 -4.29 -16.43
CA LEU A 6 17.57 -5.60 -17.09
C LEU A 6 18.42 -5.63 -18.38
N LEU A 7 18.57 -4.49 -19.04
CA LEU A 7 19.36 -4.30 -20.27
C LEU A 7 20.74 -3.68 -20.00
N ALA A 8 21.19 -3.59 -18.75
CA ALA A 8 22.54 -3.11 -18.43
C ALA A 8 23.62 -3.93 -19.15
N GLN A 9 23.37 -5.22 -19.35
CA GLN A 9 24.13 -6.07 -20.26
C GLN A 9 23.39 -6.18 -21.60
N LYS A 10 23.78 -5.40 -22.59
CA LYS A 10 23.12 -5.28 -23.91
C LYS A 10 22.97 -6.63 -24.63
N SER A 11 23.92 -7.56 -24.44
CA SER A 11 23.87 -8.92 -25.02
C SER A 11 22.66 -9.73 -24.55
N ASN A 12 22.03 -9.38 -23.44
CA ASN A 12 20.82 -10.07 -22.96
C ASN A 12 19.65 -9.89 -23.94
N ALA A 13 19.58 -8.76 -24.66
CA ALA A 13 18.55 -8.51 -25.67
C ALA A 13 18.58 -9.54 -26.83
N LEU A 14 19.72 -10.18 -27.08
CA LEU A 14 19.91 -11.20 -28.11
C LEU A 14 19.64 -12.64 -27.63
N ARG A 15 19.36 -12.82 -26.34
CA ARG A 15 19.18 -14.17 -25.74
C ARG A 15 17.68 -14.51 -25.66
N PRO A 16 17.22 -15.61 -26.31
CA PRO A 16 15.82 -16.04 -26.20
C PRO A 16 15.34 -16.27 -24.75
N ALA A 17 16.22 -16.86 -23.91
CA ALA A 17 15.94 -17.09 -22.50
C ALA A 17 15.62 -15.80 -21.71
N PHE A 18 16.26 -14.67 -22.07
CA PHE A 18 15.96 -13.38 -21.47
C PHE A 18 14.52 -12.93 -21.76
N TRP A 19 14.07 -13.06 -23.01
CA TRP A 19 12.70 -12.71 -23.40
C TRP A 19 11.66 -13.66 -22.82
N HIS A 20 12.03 -14.94 -22.66
CA HIS A 20 11.20 -15.91 -21.94
C HIS A 20 10.99 -15.45 -20.49
N MET A 21 12.05 -15.09 -19.77
CA MET A 21 11.97 -14.56 -18.40
C MET A 21 11.12 -13.29 -18.33
N ILE A 22 11.25 -12.35 -19.28
CA ILE A 22 10.40 -11.15 -19.32
C ILE A 22 8.92 -11.52 -19.46
N ARG A 23 8.60 -12.51 -20.29
CA ARG A 23 7.22 -13.01 -20.42
C ARG A 23 6.71 -13.62 -19.13
N GLU A 24 7.54 -14.36 -18.42
CA GLU A 24 7.20 -14.93 -17.11
C GLU A 24 7.00 -13.84 -16.04
N ILE A 25 7.78 -12.76 -16.06
CA ILE A 25 7.56 -11.60 -15.17
C ILE A 25 6.19 -10.97 -15.41
N LEU A 26 5.76 -10.84 -16.67
CA LEU A 26 4.43 -10.33 -17.01
C LEU A 26 3.32 -11.29 -16.56
N LYS A 27 3.50 -12.60 -16.83
CA LYS A 27 2.59 -13.65 -16.36
C LYS A 27 2.47 -13.65 -14.83
N PHE A 28 3.59 -13.48 -14.12
CA PHE A 28 3.63 -13.47 -12.65
C PHE A 28 2.74 -12.36 -12.06
N LYS A 29 2.66 -11.20 -12.71
CA LYS A 29 1.74 -10.13 -12.30
C LYS A 29 0.29 -10.63 -12.35
N GLU A 30 -0.12 -11.24 -13.45
CA GLU A 30 -1.51 -11.68 -13.66
C GLU A 30 -1.88 -12.83 -12.70
N ASP A 31 -1.00 -13.83 -12.58
CA ASP A 31 -1.20 -14.96 -11.68
C ASP A 31 -1.26 -14.51 -10.21
N ALA A 32 -0.38 -13.58 -9.81
CA ALA A 32 -0.35 -13.04 -8.45
C ALA A 32 -1.62 -12.26 -8.11
N LEU A 33 -2.11 -11.42 -9.04
CA LEU A 33 -3.33 -10.65 -8.81
C LEU A 33 -4.55 -11.54 -8.71
N LYS A 34 -4.66 -12.55 -9.59
CA LYS A 34 -5.73 -13.54 -9.55
C LYS A 34 -5.71 -14.34 -8.24
N TYR A 35 -4.56 -14.85 -7.85
CA TYR A 35 -4.37 -15.57 -6.58
C TYR A 35 -4.84 -14.74 -5.39
N LEU A 36 -4.44 -13.47 -5.33
CA LEU A 36 -4.83 -12.58 -4.24
C LEU A 36 -6.33 -12.28 -4.24
N GLU A 37 -6.93 -12.08 -5.41
CA GLU A 37 -8.37 -11.83 -5.55
C GLU A 37 -9.20 -13.03 -5.08
N ASP A 38 -8.81 -14.24 -5.48
CA ASP A 38 -9.47 -15.48 -5.07
C ASP A 38 -9.43 -15.64 -3.53
N HIS A 39 -8.27 -15.39 -2.89
CA HIS A 39 -8.09 -15.54 -1.44
C HIS A 39 -8.68 -14.38 -0.61
N GLU A 40 -8.87 -13.21 -1.19
CA GLU A 40 -9.53 -12.08 -0.54
C GLU A 40 -11.06 -12.19 -0.64
N SER A 41 -11.55 -12.73 -1.75
CA SER A 41 -12.98 -12.93 -1.99
C SER A 41 -13.56 -14.12 -1.21
N ASN A 42 -12.72 -15.10 -0.89
CA ASN A 42 -13.12 -16.29 -0.13
C ASN A 42 -12.22 -16.46 1.11
N PRO A 43 -12.65 -15.99 2.29
CA PRO A 43 -11.89 -16.11 3.54
C PRO A 43 -11.61 -17.55 3.97
N ASP A 44 -12.39 -18.52 3.48
CA ASP A 44 -12.24 -19.94 3.80
C ASP A 44 -11.12 -20.62 3.01
N LEU A 45 -10.59 -19.95 1.97
CA LEU A 45 -9.44 -20.46 1.23
C LEU A 45 -8.19 -20.51 2.13
N ASN A 46 -7.56 -21.67 2.09
CA ASN A 46 -6.40 -21.95 2.90
C ASN A 46 -5.17 -21.15 2.43
N ARG A 47 -4.69 -20.22 3.27
CA ARG A 47 -3.50 -19.39 3.02
C ARG A 47 -2.19 -20.08 3.42
N HIS A 48 -2.17 -21.42 3.44
CA HIS A 48 -0.98 -22.19 3.84
C HIS A 48 -0.05 -22.51 2.68
N GLU A 49 -0.38 -22.07 1.47
CA GLU A 49 0.45 -22.30 0.29
C GLU A 49 1.78 -21.55 0.43
N THR A 50 2.87 -22.27 0.13
CA THR A 50 4.20 -21.67 0.08
C THR A 50 4.46 -21.04 -1.29
N LEU A 51 5.40 -20.10 -1.36
CA LEU A 51 5.83 -19.48 -2.61
C LEU A 51 6.35 -20.54 -3.60
N GLY A 52 7.04 -21.57 -3.10
CA GLY A 52 7.51 -22.69 -3.93
C GLY A 52 6.36 -23.48 -4.55
N GLN A 53 5.31 -23.78 -3.79
CA GLN A 53 4.10 -24.44 -4.31
C GLN A 53 3.40 -23.58 -5.37
N PHE A 54 3.21 -22.28 -5.11
CA PHE A 54 2.65 -21.35 -6.08
C PHE A 54 3.44 -21.36 -7.41
N ILE A 55 4.77 -21.29 -7.33
CA ILE A 55 5.66 -21.31 -8.50
C ILE A 55 5.52 -22.61 -9.28
N GLN A 56 5.50 -23.74 -8.57
CA GLN A 56 5.36 -25.06 -9.17
C GLN A 56 4.00 -25.22 -9.86
N THR A 57 2.92 -24.84 -9.19
CA THR A 57 1.55 -24.92 -9.73
C THR A 57 1.40 -24.11 -11.01
N HIS A 58 2.06 -22.95 -11.11
CA HIS A 58 1.99 -22.07 -12.28
C HIS A 58 3.07 -22.35 -13.32
N GLY A 59 3.98 -23.31 -13.09
CA GLY A 59 4.98 -23.79 -14.06
C GLY A 59 6.04 -22.74 -14.45
N TYR A 60 6.57 -21.96 -13.47
CA TYR A 60 7.65 -21.02 -13.73
C TYR A 60 9.00 -21.69 -13.91
N SER A 61 9.81 -21.15 -14.85
CA SER A 61 11.15 -21.69 -15.14
C SER A 61 12.12 -21.47 -13.97
N GLN A 62 13.16 -22.31 -13.93
CA GLN A 62 14.26 -22.14 -12.98
C GLN A 62 14.95 -20.78 -13.14
N LEU A 63 15.09 -20.29 -14.37
CA LEU A 63 15.68 -18.99 -14.66
C LEU A 63 14.88 -17.86 -14.01
N PHE A 64 13.53 -17.89 -14.08
CA PHE A 64 12.67 -16.91 -13.43
C PHE A 64 12.84 -16.94 -11.90
N GLN A 65 12.90 -18.15 -11.33
CA GLN A 65 13.08 -18.32 -9.89
C GLN A 65 14.43 -17.74 -9.43
N GLU A 66 15.53 -18.14 -10.05
CA GLU A 66 16.90 -17.85 -9.62
C GLU A 66 17.36 -16.42 -9.98
N ALA A 67 16.94 -15.91 -11.14
CA ALA A 67 17.40 -14.61 -11.62
C ALA A 67 16.44 -13.44 -11.30
N TYR A 68 15.21 -13.73 -10.88
CA TYR A 68 14.23 -12.68 -10.62
C TYR A 68 13.59 -12.79 -9.22
N LEU A 69 12.83 -13.87 -8.94
CA LEU A 69 11.96 -13.91 -7.76
C LEU A 69 12.73 -14.11 -6.46
N ILE A 70 13.62 -15.10 -6.41
CA ILE A 70 14.42 -15.40 -5.21
C ILE A 70 15.31 -14.20 -4.84
N PRO A 71 16.05 -13.57 -5.77
CA PRO A 71 16.82 -12.35 -5.47
C PRO A 71 16.00 -11.21 -4.91
N ILE A 72 14.80 -10.97 -5.44
CA ILE A 72 13.91 -9.92 -4.94
C ILE A 72 13.47 -10.24 -3.51
N CYS A 73 12.96 -11.44 -3.24
CA CYS A 73 12.50 -11.83 -1.92
C CYS A 73 13.64 -11.84 -0.89
N ALA A 74 14.79 -12.40 -1.24
CA ALA A 74 15.97 -12.43 -0.37
C ALA A 74 16.46 -11.01 -0.02
N SER A 75 16.40 -10.08 -0.99
CA SER A 75 16.77 -8.69 -0.76
C SER A 75 15.78 -7.92 0.11
N ILE A 76 14.48 -8.24 0.02
CA ILE A 76 13.43 -7.58 0.81
C ILE A 76 13.52 -8.01 2.28
N TRP A 77 13.60 -9.31 2.52
CA TRP A 77 13.55 -9.87 3.89
C TRP A 77 14.92 -10.24 4.46
N SER A 78 16.00 -9.89 3.77
CA SER A 78 17.38 -10.09 4.23
C SER A 78 17.67 -11.54 4.64
N CYS A 79 17.13 -12.51 3.89
CA CYS A 79 17.17 -13.93 4.22
C CYS A 79 17.94 -14.75 3.17
N PRO A 80 18.47 -15.93 3.54
CA PRO A 80 19.11 -16.84 2.60
C PRO A 80 18.16 -17.30 1.49
N SER A 81 18.67 -17.44 0.26
CA SER A 81 17.89 -17.87 -0.91
C SER A 81 17.15 -19.20 -0.71
N GLN A 82 17.76 -20.12 0.04
CA GLN A 82 17.21 -21.47 0.31
C GLN A 82 15.88 -21.43 1.07
N GLY A 83 15.64 -20.38 1.91
CA GLY A 83 14.41 -20.24 2.69
C GLY A 83 13.25 -19.60 1.93
N VAL A 84 13.53 -18.88 0.83
CA VAL A 84 12.54 -18.06 0.12
C VAL A 84 11.34 -18.85 -0.39
N LEU A 85 11.55 -20.05 -0.90
CA LEU A 85 10.48 -20.88 -1.43
C LEU A 85 9.53 -21.41 -0.33
N GLY A 86 9.95 -21.38 0.93
CA GLY A 86 9.12 -21.70 2.10
C GLY A 86 8.28 -20.53 2.63
N PHE A 87 8.41 -19.34 2.06
CA PHE A 87 7.61 -18.19 2.47
C PHE A 87 6.13 -18.40 2.12
N SER A 88 5.24 -17.74 2.87
CA SER A 88 3.82 -17.71 2.52
C SER A 88 3.62 -17.03 1.17
N ALA A 89 2.99 -17.72 0.22
CA ALA A 89 2.66 -17.16 -1.10
C ALA A 89 1.79 -15.92 -0.95
N PHE A 90 0.70 -15.99 -0.17
CA PHE A 90 -0.19 -14.86 0.05
C PHE A 90 0.56 -13.63 0.60
N PHE A 91 1.46 -13.84 1.55
CA PHE A 91 2.25 -12.77 2.16
C PHE A 91 3.17 -12.08 1.14
N VAL A 92 3.95 -12.87 0.38
CA VAL A 92 4.88 -12.35 -0.63
C VAL A 92 4.16 -11.64 -1.76
N LEU A 93 3.10 -12.26 -2.31
CA LEU A 93 2.35 -11.70 -3.42
C LEU A 93 1.60 -10.43 -3.04
N SER A 94 1.01 -10.37 -1.83
CA SER A 94 0.36 -9.17 -1.32
C SER A 94 1.37 -8.05 -1.07
N PHE A 95 2.56 -8.37 -0.57
CA PHE A 95 3.66 -7.41 -0.47
C PHE A 95 4.05 -6.85 -1.84
N CYS A 96 4.27 -7.72 -2.82
CA CYS A 96 4.63 -7.30 -4.19
C CYS A 96 3.56 -6.39 -4.81
N ARG A 97 2.27 -6.69 -4.61
CA ARG A 97 1.17 -5.84 -5.03
C ARG A 97 1.22 -4.48 -4.33
N ASN A 98 1.30 -4.46 -3.01
CA ASN A 98 1.17 -3.26 -2.20
C ASN A 98 2.39 -2.32 -2.29
N HIS A 99 3.52 -2.83 -2.77
CA HIS A 99 4.75 -2.05 -2.96
C HIS A 99 5.10 -1.82 -4.44
N HIS A 100 4.12 -1.95 -5.35
CA HIS A 100 4.28 -1.72 -6.81
C HIS A 100 5.35 -2.61 -7.48
N LEU A 101 5.71 -3.75 -6.88
CA LEU A 101 6.72 -4.65 -7.44
C LEU A 101 6.18 -5.51 -8.59
N LEU A 102 4.85 -5.64 -8.69
CA LEU A 102 4.18 -6.29 -9.84
C LEU A 102 4.14 -5.40 -11.09
N GLN A 103 4.57 -4.14 -11.01
CA GLN A 103 4.59 -3.19 -12.13
C GLN A 103 6.01 -3.07 -12.70
N ILE A 104 6.17 -3.23 -14.01
CA ILE A 104 7.45 -2.99 -14.69
C ILE A 104 7.61 -1.50 -14.99
N PHE A 105 6.51 -0.82 -15.33
CA PHE A 105 6.47 0.58 -15.68
C PHE A 105 5.55 1.38 -14.76
N GLY A 106 5.80 2.68 -14.66
CA GLY A 106 4.93 3.59 -13.91
C GLY A 106 4.99 3.40 -12.38
N ARG A 107 6.09 2.82 -11.88
CA ARG A 107 6.31 2.72 -10.43
C ARG A 107 6.41 4.12 -9.83
N PRO A 108 5.76 4.39 -8.69
CA PRO A 108 5.90 5.67 -8.02
C PRO A 108 7.34 5.88 -7.54
N GLN A 109 7.73 7.14 -7.42
CA GLN A 109 8.99 7.52 -6.78
C GLN A 109 8.90 7.16 -5.30
N TRP A 110 9.86 6.38 -4.79
CA TRP A 110 10.00 6.14 -3.37
C TRP A 110 10.46 7.42 -2.67
N LEU A 111 9.87 7.68 -1.51
CA LEU A 111 10.17 8.86 -0.70
C LEU A 111 10.83 8.45 0.60
N THR A 112 11.66 9.34 1.15
CA THR A 112 12.24 9.21 2.48
C THR A 112 12.10 10.54 3.23
N VAL A 113 12.21 10.49 4.56
CA VAL A 113 12.18 11.70 5.39
C VAL A 113 13.45 12.50 5.15
N LYS A 114 13.30 13.82 4.89
CA LYS A 114 14.44 14.74 4.81
C LYS A 114 15.16 14.73 6.17
N GLY A 115 16.47 14.51 6.15
CA GLY A 115 17.26 14.32 7.37
C GLY A 115 17.20 12.90 7.94
N ARG A 116 16.63 11.95 7.21
CA ARG A 116 16.59 10.50 7.50
C ARG A 116 15.69 10.14 8.69
N SER A 117 15.68 8.84 9.05
CA SER A 117 14.86 8.30 10.15
C SER A 117 15.14 8.94 11.51
N HIS A 118 16.37 9.37 11.75
CA HIS A 118 16.75 10.05 12.99
C HIS A 118 15.92 11.32 13.27
N THR A 119 15.65 12.13 12.24
CA THR A 119 14.81 13.33 12.38
C THR A 119 13.38 12.97 12.78
N TYR A 120 12.83 11.91 12.21
CA TYR A 120 11.50 11.40 12.56
C TYR A 120 11.46 10.89 14.00
N VAL A 121 12.45 10.03 14.38
CA VAL A 121 12.52 9.44 15.73
C VAL A 121 12.66 10.53 16.80
N ASN A 122 13.52 11.52 16.59
CA ASN A 122 13.69 12.63 17.52
C ASN A 122 12.39 13.42 17.71
N LYS A 123 11.69 13.74 16.61
CA LYS A 123 10.43 14.46 16.70
C LYS A 123 9.37 13.68 17.47
N VAL A 124 9.25 12.37 17.25
CA VAL A 124 8.32 11.51 18.00
C VAL A 124 8.72 11.45 19.49
N ARG A 125 10.02 11.33 19.78
CA ARG A 125 10.51 11.37 21.16
C ARG A 125 10.14 12.67 21.86
N ASP A 126 10.43 13.79 21.23
CA ASP A 126 10.18 15.13 21.82
C ASP A 126 8.66 15.32 22.12
N GLU A 127 7.79 14.85 21.22
CA GLU A 127 6.33 14.88 21.44
C GLU A 127 5.89 13.98 22.60
N LEU A 128 6.46 12.76 22.71
CA LEU A 128 6.13 11.86 23.81
C LEU A 128 6.60 12.41 25.16
N GLU A 129 7.83 12.96 25.23
CA GLU A 129 8.36 13.59 26.43
C GLU A 129 7.52 14.81 26.85
N ASN A 130 7.08 15.63 25.88
CA ASN A 130 6.17 16.77 26.13
C ASN A 130 4.79 16.32 26.67
N MET A 131 4.35 15.11 26.33
CA MET A 131 3.13 14.49 26.86
C MET A 131 3.33 13.84 28.24
N GLY A 132 4.55 13.88 28.80
CA GLY A 132 4.88 13.30 30.11
C GLY A 132 5.35 11.86 30.05
N CYS A 133 5.61 11.29 28.87
CA CYS A 133 6.20 9.95 28.76
C CYS A 133 7.66 9.96 29.20
N GLN A 134 8.08 9.01 30.00
CA GLN A 134 9.48 8.79 30.36
C GLN A 134 10.13 7.83 29.36
N ILE A 135 11.18 8.26 28.68
CA ILE A 135 11.93 7.44 27.73
C ILE A 135 13.30 7.11 28.33
N LYS A 136 13.53 5.82 28.61
CA LYS A 136 14.82 5.30 29.08
C LYS A 136 15.58 4.67 27.93
N THR A 137 16.75 5.20 27.62
CA THR A 137 17.67 4.64 26.62
C THR A 137 18.82 3.90 27.32
N SER A 138 19.50 3.04 26.56
CA SER A 138 20.61 2.20 27.09
C SER A 138 20.19 1.30 28.27
N CYS A 139 18.92 0.93 28.32
CA CYS A 139 18.29 0.14 29.35
C CYS A 139 17.87 -1.22 28.75
N GLN A 140 18.59 -2.27 29.08
CA GLN A 140 18.29 -3.61 28.60
C GLN A 140 17.44 -4.36 29.63
N VAL A 141 16.20 -4.70 29.27
CA VAL A 141 15.31 -5.50 30.10
C VAL A 141 15.78 -6.96 30.10
N LYS A 142 15.99 -7.50 31.29
CA LYS A 142 16.38 -8.88 31.54
C LYS A 142 15.16 -9.79 31.64
N SER A 143 14.18 -9.42 32.46
CA SER A 143 12.95 -10.21 32.67
C SER A 143 11.76 -9.33 33.05
N VAL A 144 10.58 -9.88 32.81
CA VAL A 144 9.30 -9.34 33.25
C VAL A 144 8.56 -10.44 33.97
N SER A 145 8.16 -10.21 35.23
CA SER A 145 7.48 -11.20 36.07
C SER A 145 6.27 -10.59 36.77
N SER A 146 5.29 -11.41 37.11
CA SER A 146 4.09 -11.00 37.85
C SER A 146 4.44 -10.54 39.27
N PHE A 147 3.87 -9.43 39.73
CA PHE A 147 4.15 -8.87 41.05
C PHE A 147 2.98 -8.02 41.56
N GLU A 148 2.39 -8.37 42.70
CA GLU A 148 1.37 -7.60 43.46
C GLU A 148 0.25 -6.96 42.61
N GLY A 149 -0.28 -7.72 41.66
CA GLY A 149 -1.35 -7.23 40.74
C GLY A 149 -0.87 -6.44 39.52
N GLY A 150 0.44 -6.30 39.36
CA GLY A 150 1.12 -5.71 38.20
C GLY A 150 2.31 -6.55 37.74
N TYR A 151 3.35 -5.89 37.25
CA TYR A 151 4.54 -6.52 36.69
C TYR A 151 5.81 -5.86 37.19
N ARG A 152 6.76 -6.68 37.63
CA ARG A 152 8.13 -6.27 37.91
C ARG A 152 8.97 -6.39 36.64
N VAL A 153 9.61 -5.31 36.25
CA VAL A 153 10.57 -5.24 35.14
C VAL A 153 11.96 -5.15 35.74
N LEU A 154 12.80 -6.16 35.47
CA LEU A 154 14.20 -6.22 35.91
C LEU A 154 15.11 -5.87 34.74
N GLU A 155 16.00 -4.91 34.93
CA GLU A 155 17.05 -4.55 33.99
C GLU A 155 18.32 -5.40 34.19
N VAL A 156 19.15 -5.55 33.15
CA VAL A 156 20.45 -6.25 33.23
C VAL A 156 21.35 -5.61 34.27
N GLY A 157 21.27 -4.29 34.48
CA GLY A 157 21.99 -3.55 35.53
C GLY A 157 21.51 -3.77 36.97
N GLY A 158 20.44 -4.57 37.17
CA GLY A 158 19.87 -4.89 38.49
C GLY A 158 18.84 -3.87 38.97
N SER A 159 18.52 -2.83 38.21
CA SER A 159 17.42 -1.90 38.50
C SER A 159 16.08 -2.61 38.32
N GLU A 160 15.13 -2.36 39.24
CA GLU A 160 13.77 -2.93 39.20
C GLU A 160 12.74 -1.81 39.24
N GLU A 161 11.69 -1.96 38.44
CA GLU A 161 10.51 -1.09 38.47
C GLU A 161 9.22 -1.90 38.34
N VAL A 162 8.15 -1.40 38.92
CA VAL A 162 6.83 -2.05 38.91
C VAL A 162 5.87 -1.22 38.05
N TYR A 163 5.10 -1.92 37.20
CA TYR A 163 4.12 -1.35 36.29
C TYR A 163 2.81 -2.10 36.37
N ASP A 164 1.69 -1.42 36.18
CA ASP A 164 0.36 -2.05 36.17
C ASP A 164 0.12 -2.89 34.92
N LYS A 165 0.68 -2.48 33.77
CA LYS A 165 0.45 -3.10 32.47
C LYS A 165 1.71 -3.03 31.61
N ILE A 166 1.87 -4.00 30.71
CA ILE A 166 3.03 -4.11 29.81
C ILE A 166 2.59 -4.13 28.35
N ILE A 167 3.28 -3.37 27.51
CA ILE A 167 3.21 -3.49 26.05
C ILE A 167 4.60 -3.86 25.54
N PHE A 168 4.76 -5.07 25.00
CA PHE A 168 6.00 -5.50 24.38
C PHE A 168 6.10 -5.00 22.94
N GLY A 169 7.11 -4.19 22.64
CA GLY A 169 7.46 -3.76 21.29
C GLY A 169 8.75 -4.40 20.75
N ALA A 170 9.33 -5.35 21.49
CA ALA A 170 10.53 -6.09 21.10
C ALA A 170 10.22 -7.22 20.10
N HIS A 171 11.27 -7.83 19.52
CA HIS A 171 11.11 -9.03 18.69
C HIS A 171 10.48 -10.18 19.48
N ALA A 172 9.63 -10.98 18.85
CA ALA A 172 8.91 -12.05 19.52
C ALA A 172 9.80 -13.04 20.30
N PRO A 173 10.97 -13.49 19.81
CA PRO A 173 11.89 -14.31 20.59
C PRO A 173 12.45 -13.60 21.83
N ASP A 174 12.69 -12.29 21.76
CA ASP A 174 13.15 -11.51 22.91
C ASP A 174 12.05 -11.36 23.96
N VAL A 175 10.80 -11.22 23.53
CA VAL A 175 9.64 -11.19 24.43
C VAL A 175 9.54 -12.52 25.20
N LEU A 176 9.63 -13.64 24.49
CA LEU A 176 9.60 -14.96 25.15
C LEU A 176 10.77 -15.16 26.12
N ARG A 177 11.96 -14.65 25.78
CA ARG A 177 13.12 -14.69 26.67
C ARG A 177 12.91 -13.83 27.92
N MET A 178 12.30 -12.65 27.79
CA MET A 178 12.00 -11.75 28.92
C MET A 178 10.89 -12.31 29.84
N LEU A 179 9.91 -13.01 29.28
CA LEU A 179 8.85 -13.66 30.04
C LEU A 179 9.35 -14.96 30.70
N GLY A 180 10.30 -15.68 30.09
CA GLY A 180 10.83 -16.93 30.62
C GLY A 180 9.73 -17.93 30.99
N ASP A 181 9.78 -18.45 32.20
CA ASP A 181 8.80 -19.42 32.75
C ASP A 181 7.40 -18.81 32.98
N GLU A 182 7.28 -17.49 32.95
CA GLU A 182 6.00 -16.77 33.06
C GLU A 182 5.20 -16.76 31.77
N ALA A 183 5.82 -17.15 30.65
CA ALA A 183 5.13 -17.19 29.35
C ALA A 183 4.03 -18.27 29.37
N THR A 184 2.83 -17.89 28.99
CA THR A 184 1.72 -18.85 28.87
C THR A 184 1.92 -19.76 27.66
N HIS A 185 1.25 -20.92 27.68
CA HIS A 185 1.31 -21.88 26.57
C HIS A 185 0.90 -21.24 25.22
N GLU A 186 -0.14 -20.41 25.24
CA GLU A 186 -0.60 -19.69 24.05
C GLU A 186 0.41 -18.63 23.58
N GLU A 187 1.04 -17.91 24.49
CA GLU A 187 2.12 -16.96 24.14
C GLU A 187 3.32 -17.68 23.53
N LEU A 188 3.74 -18.81 24.12
CA LEU A 188 4.81 -19.66 23.54
C LEU A 188 4.45 -20.15 22.14
N ARG A 189 3.23 -20.62 21.93
CA ARG A 189 2.74 -21.13 20.64
C ARG A 189 2.68 -20.03 19.59
N ILE A 190 2.09 -18.89 19.91
CA ILE A 190 1.85 -17.81 18.93
C ILE A 190 3.14 -17.02 18.66
N LEU A 191 3.83 -16.56 19.72
CA LEU A 191 5.05 -15.78 19.55
C LEU A 191 6.22 -16.63 19.02
N GLY A 192 6.28 -17.92 19.39
CA GLY A 192 7.29 -18.86 18.93
C GLY A 192 7.23 -19.19 17.43
N ALA A 193 6.09 -18.91 16.78
CA ALA A 193 5.94 -19.08 15.33
C ALA A 193 6.71 -18.01 14.51
N PHE A 194 7.06 -16.89 15.12
CA PHE A 194 7.83 -15.82 14.47
C PHE A 194 9.33 -16.14 14.54
N GLN A 195 9.83 -16.75 13.48
CA GLN A 195 11.24 -17.10 13.32
C GLN A 195 12.06 -15.91 12.82
N TYR A 196 13.34 -15.83 13.23
CA TYR A 196 14.26 -14.78 12.83
C TYR A 196 15.55 -15.38 12.26
N VAL A 197 16.05 -14.78 11.19
CA VAL A 197 17.37 -15.08 10.63
C VAL A 197 18.30 -13.93 10.97
N HIS A 198 19.43 -14.27 11.59
CA HIS A 198 20.47 -13.30 11.94
C HIS A 198 21.42 -13.06 10.77
N SER A 199 21.79 -11.81 10.56
CA SER A 199 22.72 -11.39 9.52
C SER A 199 23.83 -10.54 10.12
N ASP A 200 25.05 -10.78 9.68
CA ASP A 200 26.17 -9.86 9.91
C ASP A 200 26.07 -8.71 8.91
N ILE A 201 26.07 -7.49 9.40
CA ILE A 201 25.84 -6.28 8.62
C ILE A 201 27.04 -5.37 8.75
N TYR A 202 27.52 -4.87 7.62
CA TYR A 202 28.65 -3.97 7.52
C TYR A 202 28.26 -2.68 6.83
N LEU A 203 28.53 -1.53 7.46
CA LEU A 203 28.59 -0.24 6.81
C LEU A 203 30.02 -0.02 6.32
N HIS A 204 30.22 0.18 5.03
CA HIS A 204 31.55 0.23 4.42
C HIS A 204 31.58 1.10 3.15
N ARG A 205 32.76 1.14 2.48
CA ARG A 205 32.96 1.87 1.22
C ARG A 205 33.62 1.00 0.14
N ASP A 206 33.49 -0.30 0.22
CA ASP A 206 34.04 -1.27 -0.72
C ASP A 206 33.07 -1.51 -1.86
N ASP A 207 33.38 -0.98 -3.05
CA ASP A 207 32.54 -1.10 -4.24
C ASP A 207 32.73 -2.43 -5.00
N THR A 208 33.68 -3.28 -4.58
CA THR A 208 33.82 -4.65 -5.13
C THR A 208 32.61 -5.53 -4.82
N LEU A 209 31.85 -5.18 -3.79
CA LEU A 209 30.58 -5.81 -3.41
C LEU A 209 29.37 -5.26 -4.18
N MET A 210 29.58 -4.44 -5.20
CA MET A 210 28.57 -3.96 -6.13
C MET A 210 28.69 -4.69 -7.48
N PRO A 211 27.65 -4.66 -8.33
CA PRO A 211 27.76 -5.20 -9.68
C PRO A 211 28.94 -4.60 -10.44
N GLN A 212 29.71 -5.44 -11.16
CA GLN A 212 30.87 -4.98 -11.94
C GLN A 212 30.53 -3.90 -12.97
N ASN A 213 29.32 -3.96 -13.55
CA ASN A 213 28.84 -2.90 -14.44
C ASN A 213 28.11 -1.81 -13.63
N PRO A 214 28.64 -0.58 -13.51
CA PRO A 214 27.98 0.50 -12.77
C PRO A 214 26.58 0.85 -13.28
N SER A 215 26.27 0.57 -14.57
CA SER A 215 24.93 0.77 -15.13
C SER A 215 23.89 -0.20 -14.54
N ALA A 216 24.33 -1.28 -13.90
CA ALA A 216 23.48 -2.21 -13.18
C ALA A 216 23.27 -1.82 -11.71
N TRP A 217 23.99 -0.85 -11.18
CA TRP A 217 23.87 -0.43 -9.79
C TRP A 217 22.47 0.02 -9.48
N SER A 218 21.94 -0.48 -8.39
CA SER A 218 20.59 -0.26 -7.91
C SER A 218 20.63 0.16 -6.45
N ALA A 219 19.49 0.64 -5.93
CA ALA A 219 19.36 0.87 -4.49
C ALA A 219 19.65 -0.39 -3.68
N TRP A 220 19.24 -1.55 -4.19
CA TRP A 220 19.45 -2.87 -3.62
C TRP A 220 20.14 -3.76 -4.66
N ASN A 221 21.29 -4.31 -4.32
CA ASN A 221 22.10 -5.12 -5.20
C ASN A 221 22.29 -6.50 -4.57
N PHE A 222 21.84 -7.50 -5.28
CA PHE A 222 21.95 -8.89 -4.87
C PHE A 222 23.21 -9.49 -5.48
N LEU A 223 24.05 -10.10 -4.65
CA LEU A 223 25.22 -10.87 -5.05
C LEU A 223 25.11 -12.28 -4.47
N GLY A 224 25.17 -13.27 -5.28
CA GLY A 224 25.16 -14.65 -4.83
C GLY A 224 24.74 -15.64 -5.92
N THR A 225 25.11 -16.89 -5.68
CA THR A 225 24.57 -18.04 -6.40
C THR A 225 23.69 -18.82 -5.43
N THR A 226 22.79 -19.65 -5.93
CA THR A 226 21.91 -20.51 -5.13
C THR A 226 22.67 -21.46 -4.20
N SER A 227 23.96 -21.73 -4.48
CA SER A 227 24.84 -22.62 -3.71
C SER A 227 25.77 -21.89 -2.71
N SER A 228 26.05 -20.61 -2.91
CA SER A 228 26.80 -19.78 -1.98
C SER A 228 25.84 -18.82 -1.29
N GLY A 229 26.02 -18.54 -0.01
CA GLY A 229 25.16 -17.65 0.75
C GLY A 229 24.79 -16.35 0.01
N VAL A 230 23.65 -15.78 0.34
CA VAL A 230 23.15 -14.54 -0.27
C VAL A 230 23.78 -13.36 0.41
N SER A 231 24.40 -12.47 -0.36
CA SER A 231 24.82 -11.15 0.05
C SER A 231 23.96 -10.09 -0.62
N VAL A 232 23.51 -9.13 0.17
CA VAL A 232 22.70 -7.99 -0.32
C VAL A 232 23.42 -6.70 0.04
N THR A 233 23.70 -5.87 -0.95
CA THR A 233 24.34 -4.57 -0.77
C THR A 233 23.36 -3.43 -1.05
N TYR A 234 23.14 -2.57 -0.07
CA TYR A 234 22.34 -1.35 -0.17
C TYR A 234 23.21 -0.15 -0.48
N TRP A 235 22.84 0.60 -1.51
CA TRP A 235 23.53 1.83 -1.89
C TRP A 235 22.91 3.04 -1.18
N LEU A 236 23.52 3.46 -0.07
CA LEU A 236 22.96 4.51 0.79
C LEU A 236 22.93 5.89 0.15
N ASN A 237 23.87 6.21 -0.73
CA ASN A 237 23.86 7.49 -1.43
C ASN A 237 22.57 7.69 -2.21
N LEU A 238 22.06 6.62 -2.87
CA LEU A 238 20.80 6.65 -3.58
C LEU A 238 19.59 6.60 -2.64
N LEU A 239 19.63 5.69 -1.64
CA LEU A 239 18.49 5.47 -0.73
C LEU A 239 18.23 6.66 0.20
N GLN A 240 19.26 7.38 0.60
CA GLN A 240 19.19 8.44 1.60
C GLN A 240 19.57 9.82 1.06
N ASN A 241 19.70 9.94 -0.26
CA ASN A 241 20.10 11.18 -0.94
C ASN A 241 21.36 11.82 -0.29
N ILE A 242 22.40 10.99 -0.12
CA ILE A 242 23.70 11.45 0.41
C ILE A 242 24.55 11.90 -0.77
N GLU A 243 25.09 13.12 -0.70
CA GLU A 243 26.00 13.63 -1.72
C GLU A 243 27.20 12.69 -1.91
N SER A 244 27.55 12.44 -3.17
CA SER A 244 28.66 11.56 -3.53
C SER A 244 29.97 12.33 -3.46
N THR A 245 30.58 12.35 -2.30
CA THR A 245 31.95 12.88 -2.11
C THR A 245 32.94 11.71 -2.04
N GLY A 246 33.42 11.22 -3.19
CA GLY A 246 34.37 10.10 -3.27
C GLY A 246 33.68 8.72 -3.35
N ARG A 247 34.17 7.73 -2.58
CA ARG A 247 33.67 6.36 -2.58
C ARG A 247 32.23 6.28 -2.03
N PRO A 248 31.37 5.35 -2.54
CA PRO A 248 29.99 5.21 -2.09
C PRO A 248 29.91 4.76 -0.62
N PHE A 249 28.80 5.10 0.05
CA PHE A 249 28.41 4.48 1.30
C PHE A 249 27.52 3.27 1.01
N LEU A 250 27.93 2.11 1.49
CA LEU A 250 27.29 0.84 1.25
C LEU A 250 26.98 0.15 2.57
N VAL A 251 25.86 -0.57 2.61
CA VAL A 251 25.54 -1.50 3.69
C VAL A 251 25.40 -2.87 3.08
N THR A 252 26.23 -3.82 3.50
CA THR A 252 26.16 -5.19 3.00
C THR A 252 25.81 -6.17 4.11
N LEU A 253 24.84 -7.03 3.83
CA LEU A 253 24.42 -8.14 4.67
C LEU A 253 25.13 -9.40 4.22
N ASN A 254 25.70 -10.12 5.18
CA ASN A 254 26.39 -11.41 4.95
C ASN A 254 27.37 -11.36 3.76
N PRO A 255 28.33 -10.42 3.73
CA PRO A 255 29.28 -10.33 2.63
C PRO A 255 30.11 -11.60 2.52
N PRO A 256 30.54 -12.01 1.31
CA PRO A 256 31.36 -13.22 1.11
C PRO A 256 32.78 -13.07 1.69
N HIS A 257 33.21 -11.87 1.94
CA HIS A 257 34.48 -11.53 2.61
C HIS A 257 34.27 -10.24 3.45
N VAL A 258 35.15 -9.99 4.39
CA VAL A 258 35.11 -8.73 5.16
C VAL A 258 35.36 -7.56 4.20
N PRO A 259 34.42 -6.59 4.11
CA PRO A 259 34.58 -5.46 3.20
C PRO A 259 35.80 -4.59 3.55
N ASP A 260 36.38 -3.93 2.54
CA ASP A 260 37.34 -2.88 2.76
C ASP A 260 36.68 -1.59 3.30
N HIS A 261 37.42 -0.80 4.05
CA HIS A 261 36.95 0.48 4.62
C HIS A 261 35.65 0.35 5.44
N VAL A 262 35.59 -0.64 6.34
CA VAL A 262 34.51 -0.82 7.29
C VAL A 262 34.42 0.38 8.23
N VAL A 263 33.21 0.96 8.30
CA VAL A 263 32.86 2.05 9.22
C VAL A 263 32.22 1.50 10.49
N LEU A 264 31.31 0.50 10.33
CA LEU A 264 30.58 -0.10 11.43
C LEU A 264 30.22 -1.55 11.07
N LYS A 265 30.26 -2.43 12.08
CA LYS A 265 29.72 -3.79 12.01
C LYS A 265 28.71 -4.01 13.11
N TRP A 266 27.59 -4.67 12.79
CA TRP A 266 26.60 -5.15 13.79
C TRP A 266 25.93 -6.44 13.31
N ASN A 267 25.19 -7.08 14.22
CA ASN A 267 24.38 -8.26 13.92
C ASN A 267 22.93 -7.97 14.30
N THR A 268 21.98 -8.37 13.47
CA THR A 268 20.55 -8.24 13.80
C THR A 268 19.74 -9.36 13.18
N GLY A 269 18.60 -9.68 13.81
CA GLY A 269 17.62 -10.64 13.33
C GLY A 269 16.56 -9.98 12.43
N HIS A 270 16.23 -10.64 11.32
CA HIS A 270 15.14 -10.27 10.44
C HIS A 270 14.04 -11.32 10.50
N PRO A 271 12.74 -10.93 10.63
CA PRO A 271 11.64 -11.88 10.70
C PRO A 271 11.46 -12.60 9.37
N VAL A 272 11.23 -13.91 9.43
CA VAL A 272 10.98 -14.76 8.26
C VAL A 272 9.48 -14.80 7.98
N PRO A 273 9.03 -14.45 6.77
CA PRO A 273 7.62 -14.45 6.40
C PRO A 273 7.10 -15.86 6.08
N SER A 274 7.21 -16.76 7.06
CA SER A 274 6.77 -18.15 6.95
C SER A 274 5.25 -18.27 6.99
N VAL A 275 4.73 -19.42 6.54
CA VAL A 275 3.30 -19.75 6.67
C VAL A 275 2.88 -19.78 8.15
N ALA A 276 3.75 -20.28 9.04
CA ALA A 276 3.50 -20.29 10.48
C ALA A 276 3.38 -18.86 11.06
N ALA A 277 4.28 -17.95 10.68
CA ALA A 277 4.23 -16.55 11.09
C ALA A 277 2.97 -15.85 10.57
N ALA A 278 2.58 -16.09 9.32
CA ALA A 278 1.35 -15.53 8.74
C ALA A 278 0.10 -15.99 9.50
N LYS A 279 0.03 -17.25 9.90
CA LYS A 279 -1.05 -17.79 10.75
C LYS A 279 -1.03 -17.18 12.16
N ALA A 280 0.12 -17.15 12.80
CA ALA A 280 0.30 -16.60 14.13
C ALA A 280 -0.09 -15.10 14.20
N SER A 281 0.17 -14.34 13.15
CA SER A 281 -0.24 -12.94 13.06
C SER A 281 -1.76 -12.75 13.14
N LEU A 282 -2.54 -13.68 12.58
CA LEU A 282 -4.01 -13.68 12.70
C LEU A 282 -4.48 -14.11 14.11
N GLU A 283 -3.76 -15.03 14.73
CA GLU A 283 -4.11 -15.57 16.05
C GLU A 283 -3.64 -14.65 17.21
N LEU A 284 -2.76 -13.67 16.94
CA LEU A 284 -2.17 -12.81 17.97
C LEU A 284 -3.23 -12.04 18.80
N GLN A 285 -4.40 -11.76 18.20
CA GLN A 285 -5.51 -11.13 18.92
C GLN A 285 -6.02 -11.96 20.11
N GLN A 286 -5.79 -13.27 20.10
CA GLN A 286 -6.23 -14.18 21.17
C GLN A 286 -5.44 -13.98 22.47
N ILE A 287 -4.22 -13.42 22.40
CA ILE A 287 -3.36 -13.17 23.56
C ILE A 287 -3.24 -11.69 23.93
N GLN A 288 -3.83 -10.80 23.14
CA GLN A 288 -3.76 -9.36 23.42
C GLN A 288 -4.55 -8.98 24.67
N GLY A 289 -3.89 -8.35 25.63
CA GLY A 289 -4.50 -7.86 26.86
C GLY A 289 -4.81 -8.93 27.91
N ASN A 290 -4.59 -10.22 27.59
CA ASN A 290 -4.70 -11.27 28.58
C ASN A 290 -3.71 -10.98 29.72
N ARG A 291 -4.20 -11.08 30.96
CA ARG A 291 -3.41 -10.75 32.16
C ARG A 291 -2.73 -9.36 32.16
N GLY A 292 -3.17 -8.38 31.33
CA GLY A 292 -2.59 -7.01 31.31
C GLY A 292 -1.30 -6.87 30.48
N ILE A 293 -1.05 -7.80 29.56
CA ILE A 293 0.08 -7.77 28.63
C ILE A 293 -0.41 -7.64 27.19
N TRP A 294 0.22 -6.76 26.39
CA TRP A 294 -0.01 -6.59 24.97
C TRP A 294 1.28 -6.76 24.18
N PHE A 295 1.16 -7.15 22.94
CA PHE A 295 2.27 -7.42 22.04
C PHE A 295 2.13 -6.57 20.77
N CYS A 296 3.19 -5.86 20.38
CA CYS A 296 3.25 -5.13 19.12
C CYS A 296 4.64 -5.31 18.49
N GLY A 297 4.74 -5.01 17.21
CA GLY A 297 6.00 -5.08 16.48
C GLY A 297 5.77 -5.27 14.98
N ALA A 298 6.77 -4.91 14.19
CA ALA A 298 6.71 -4.97 12.73
C ALA A 298 6.51 -6.40 12.19
N TYR A 299 6.86 -7.43 12.98
CA TYR A 299 6.67 -8.84 12.62
C TYR A 299 5.20 -9.25 12.45
N GLN A 300 4.25 -8.43 12.93
CA GLN A 300 2.82 -8.65 12.73
C GLN A 300 2.35 -8.32 11.31
N GLY A 301 3.13 -7.54 10.56
CA GLY A 301 2.93 -7.19 9.16
C GLY A 301 4.09 -7.65 8.29
N TYR A 302 4.47 -6.83 7.32
CA TYR A 302 5.56 -7.15 6.40
C TYR A 302 6.98 -7.00 6.99
N GLY A 303 7.12 -6.47 8.19
CA GLY A 303 8.39 -6.25 8.87
C GLY A 303 8.97 -4.84 8.72
N PHE A 304 8.17 -3.86 8.30
CA PHE A 304 8.59 -2.48 8.05
C PHE A 304 8.11 -1.51 9.14
N HIS A 305 8.62 -0.27 9.11
CA HIS A 305 8.32 0.76 10.13
C HIS A 305 6.82 1.04 10.27
N GLU A 306 6.09 1.10 9.16
CA GLU A 306 4.63 1.31 9.16
C GLU A 306 3.88 0.17 9.86
N ASP A 307 4.36 -1.08 9.70
CA ASP A 307 3.76 -2.23 10.37
C ASP A 307 3.98 -2.15 11.89
N GLY A 308 5.15 -1.70 12.33
CA GLY A 308 5.45 -1.45 13.73
C GLY A 308 4.54 -0.37 14.33
N LEU A 309 4.35 0.75 13.62
CA LEU A 309 3.44 1.83 14.06
C LEU A 309 1.99 1.35 14.15
N LYS A 310 1.51 0.62 13.15
CA LYS A 310 0.15 0.05 13.14
C LYS A 310 -0.06 -0.92 14.29
N ALA A 311 0.91 -1.81 14.53
CA ALA A 311 0.87 -2.77 15.63
C ALA A 311 0.82 -2.06 17.00
N GLY A 312 1.66 -1.03 17.21
CA GLY A 312 1.65 -0.22 18.43
C GLY A 312 0.32 0.50 18.64
N LYS A 313 -0.22 1.11 17.59
CA LYS A 313 -1.55 1.75 17.63
C LYS A 313 -2.65 0.75 17.97
N SER A 314 -2.62 -0.44 17.39
CA SER A 314 -3.58 -1.51 17.66
C SER A 314 -3.52 -1.97 19.12
N ALA A 315 -2.31 -2.20 19.67
CA ALA A 315 -2.12 -2.56 21.07
C ALA A 315 -2.65 -1.47 22.02
N ALA A 316 -2.37 -0.20 21.73
CA ALA A 316 -2.87 0.93 22.51
C ALA A 316 -4.40 1.03 22.46
N GLN A 317 -5.02 0.83 21.31
CA GLN A 317 -6.49 0.81 21.17
C GLN A 317 -7.12 -0.33 21.99
N CYS A 318 -6.52 -1.53 21.93
CA CYS A 318 -6.97 -2.65 22.76
C CYS A 318 -6.84 -2.34 24.26
N LEU A 319 -5.73 -1.74 24.69
CA LEU A 319 -5.52 -1.31 26.07
C LEU A 319 -6.61 -0.33 26.54
N LEU A 320 -7.08 0.56 25.66
CA LEU A 320 -8.13 1.54 25.94
C LEU A 320 -9.56 0.97 25.78
N GLY A 321 -9.71 -0.34 25.58
CA GLY A 321 -11.02 -0.99 25.37
C GLY A 321 -11.69 -0.65 24.04
N GLN A 322 -10.96 -0.08 23.09
CA GLN A 322 -11.47 0.22 21.75
C GLN A 322 -11.33 -1.02 20.86
N LYS A 323 -12.29 -1.22 19.93
CA LYS A 323 -12.15 -2.27 18.92
C LYS A 323 -10.93 -1.98 18.05
N SER A 324 -9.92 -2.84 18.13
CA SER A 324 -8.80 -2.81 17.21
C SER A 324 -9.28 -3.20 15.81
N SER A 325 -8.98 -2.38 14.82
CA SER A 325 -9.08 -2.82 13.43
C SER A 325 -7.95 -3.82 13.17
N LEU A 326 -8.27 -4.97 12.56
CA LEU A 326 -7.25 -5.88 12.05
C LEU A 326 -6.19 -5.09 11.27
N LEU A 327 -4.92 -5.43 11.45
CA LEU A 327 -3.77 -4.81 10.77
C LEU A 327 -3.76 -5.15 9.27
N LEU A 328 -4.89 -4.96 8.60
CA LEU A 328 -4.98 -5.18 7.17
C LEU A 328 -4.23 -4.06 6.44
N ASN A 329 -3.22 -4.45 5.70
CA ASN A 329 -2.57 -3.53 4.79
C ASN A 329 -3.57 -3.15 3.68
N PRO A 330 -3.69 -1.84 3.36
CA PRO A 330 -4.60 -1.41 2.31
C PRO A 330 -4.21 -2.08 0.99
N LYS A 331 -5.22 -2.52 0.24
CA LYS A 331 -5.04 -3.11 -1.08
C LYS A 331 -4.54 -2.04 -2.05
N GLN A 332 -3.33 -2.22 -2.58
CA GLN A 332 -2.79 -1.33 -3.59
C GLN A 332 -3.46 -1.58 -4.93
N MET A 333 -3.93 -0.53 -5.55
CA MET A 333 -4.50 -0.58 -6.90
C MET A 333 -3.40 -0.84 -7.94
N VAL A 334 -3.59 -1.81 -8.83
CA VAL A 334 -2.63 -2.18 -9.88
C VAL A 334 -3.30 -2.01 -11.26
N PRO A 335 -3.17 -0.82 -11.88
CA PRO A 335 -3.78 -0.58 -13.18
C PRO A 335 -3.15 -1.42 -14.29
N SER A 336 -3.97 -1.80 -15.27
CA SER A 336 -3.54 -2.38 -16.54
C SER A 336 -2.77 -1.33 -17.39
N TRP A 337 -2.23 -1.73 -18.54
CA TRP A 337 -1.53 -0.80 -19.43
C TRP A 337 -2.43 0.31 -19.97
N THR A 338 -3.66 -0.03 -20.35
CA THR A 338 -4.67 0.91 -20.83
C THR A 338 -5.11 1.87 -19.75
N GLU A 339 -5.34 1.37 -18.55
CA GLU A 339 -5.70 2.17 -17.37
C GLU A 339 -4.54 3.06 -16.90
N THR A 340 -3.29 2.59 -17.01
CA THR A 340 -2.10 3.41 -16.75
C THR A 340 -2.01 4.58 -17.70
N GLY A 341 -2.25 4.35 -19.02
CA GLY A 341 -2.32 5.40 -20.01
C GLY A 341 -3.48 6.38 -19.74
N ALA A 342 -4.64 5.85 -19.41
CA ALA A 342 -5.82 6.64 -19.04
C ALA A 342 -5.57 7.48 -17.78
N ARG A 343 -4.94 6.90 -16.75
CA ARG A 343 -4.54 7.60 -15.52
C ARG A 343 -3.64 8.80 -15.82
N LEU A 344 -2.63 8.60 -16.68
CA LEU A 344 -1.73 9.68 -17.08
C LEU A 344 -2.47 10.79 -17.81
N LEU A 345 -3.41 10.45 -18.71
CA LEU A 345 -4.24 11.42 -19.41
C LEU A 345 -5.13 12.23 -18.46
N VAL A 346 -5.86 11.55 -17.58
CA VAL A 346 -6.79 12.17 -16.63
C VAL A 346 -6.04 13.07 -15.66
N THR A 347 -4.97 12.57 -15.03
CA THR A 347 -4.19 13.37 -14.07
C THR A 347 -3.55 14.59 -14.71
N ARG A 348 -3.04 14.47 -15.93
CA ARG A 348 -2.47 15.59 -16.68
C ARG A 348 -3.53 16.61 -17.10
N PHE A 349 -4.70 16.14 -17.53
CA PHE A 349 -5.84 17.00 -17.82
C PHE A 349 -6.28 17.79 -16.57
N LEU A 350 -6.50 17.11 -15.46
CA LEU A 350 -6.92 17.74 -14.20
C LEU A 350 -5.89 18.76 -13.70
N ASN A 351 -4.61 18.46 -13.83
CA ASN A 351 -3.54 19.39 -13.43
C ASN A 351 -3.53 20.69 -14.26
N GLN A 352 -4.00 20.65 -15.51
CA GLN A 352 -4.12 21.83 -16.35
C GLN A 352 -5.48 22.53 -16.22
N TYR A 353 -6.53 21.76 -15.95
CA TYR A 353 -7.91 22.26 -15.92
C TYR A 353 -8.28 22.87 -14.58
N VAL A 354 -7.92 22.23 -13.47
CA VAL A 354 -8.28 22.67 -12.12
C VAL A 354 -7.28 23.72 -11.64
N THR A 355 -7.69 24.98 -11.69
CA THR A 355 -6.92 26.16 -11.22
C THR A 355 -7.61 26.86 -10.05
N ILE A 356 -8.92 26.65 -9.88
CA ILE A 356 -9.75 27.23 -8.83
C ILE A 356 -10.29 26.11 -7.95
N GLY A 357 -10.07 26.21 -6.64
CA GLY A 357 -10.40 25.17 -5.67
C GLY A 357 -9.36 24.06 -5.64
N ASN A 358 -9.51 23.12 -4.71
CA ASN A 358 -8.61 21.97 -4.57
C ASN A 358 -9.34 20.65 -4.77
N MET A 359 -8.86 19.84 -5.69
CA MET A 359 -9.35 18.50 -5.96
C MET A 359 -8.21 17.49 -5.69
N THR A 360 -8.45 16.52 -4.83
CA THR A 360 -7.50 15.45 -4.56
C THR A 360 -8.08 14.11 -4.99
N ILE A 361 -7.31 13.33 -5.72
CA ILE A 361 -7.58 11.92 -6.00
C ILE A 361 -6.68 11.08 -5.09
N LEU A 362 -7.29 10.22 -4.29
CA LEU A 362 -6.65 9.27 -3.40
C LEU A 362 -6.94 7.86 -3.92
N GLU A 363 -5.94 7.15 -4.41
CA GLU A 363 -6.08 5.75 -4.85
C GLU A 363 -6.05 4.79 -3.66
N GLU A 364 -6.72 3.64 -3.79
CA GLU A 364 -6.54 2.54 -2.82
C GLU A 364 -5.05 2.16 -2.75
N GLY A 365 -4.53 2.10 -1.51
CA GLY A 365 -3.10 1.91 -1.25
C GLY A 365 -2.32 3.20 -1.02
N GLY A 366 -2.95 4.38 -1.18
CA GLY A 366 -2.42 5.66 -0.71
C GLY A 366 -1.72 6.53 -1.74
N THR A 367 -1.65 6.14 -3.02
CA THR A 367 -1.18 7.06 -4.07
C THR A 367 -2.11 8.26 -4.17
N MET A 368 -1.55 9.46 -4.16
CA MET A 368 -2.32 10.70 -4.10
C MET A 368 -1.91 11.66 -5.23
N PHE A 369 -2.91 12.27 -5.85
CA PHE A 369 -2.74 13.37 -6.81
C PHE A 369 -3.56 14.56 -6.33
N SER A 370 -2.94 15.75 -6.27
CA SER A 370 -3.62 16.98 -5.87
C SER A 370 -3.59 17.99 -7.00
N PHE A 371 -4.71 18.64 -7.27
CA PHE A 371 -4.91 19.57 -8.38
C PHE A 371 -5.50 20.87 -7.86
N GLY A 372 -5.02 22.00 -8.39
CA GLY A 372 -5.42 23.32 -7.97
C GLY A 372 -4.89 23.72 -6.58
N GLU A 373 -5.13 24.95 -6.22
CA GLU A 373 -4.72 25.52 -4.93
C GLU A 373 -5.94 26.09 -4.20
N VAL A 374 -5.92 26.00 -2.88
CA VAL A 374 -6.91 26.69 -2.03
C VAL A 374 -6.49 28.15 -1.96
N ASP A 375 -7.11 29.00 -2.75
CA ASP A 375 -6.93 30.45 -2.69
C ASP A 375 -7.98 31.08 -1.75
N LYS A 376 -7.69 32.28 -1.20
CA LYS A 376 -8.63 33.07 -0.41
C LYS A 376 -9.97 33.31 -1.10
N LYS A 377 -10.01 33.21 -2.44
CA LYS A 377 -11.21 33.37 -3.28
C LYS A 377 -12.07 32.11 -3.42
N CYS A 378 -11.53 30.92 -3.18
CA CYS A 378 -12.28 29.67 -3.27
C CYS A 378 -11.74 28.65 -2.25
N LEU A 379 -12.50 28.43 -1.18
CA LEU A 379 -12.18 27.48 -0.12
C LEU A 379 -12.72 26.07 -0.42
N VAL A 380 -13.30 25.84 -1.60
CA VAL A 380 -13.92 24.57 -1.95
C VAL A 380 -12.85 23.52 -2.19
N LYS A 381 -12.96 22.41 -1.47
CA LYS A 381 -12.08 21.24 -1.63
C LYS A 381 -12.90 19.95 -1.70
N THR A 382 -12.42 19.00 -2.47
CA THR A 382 -12.98 17.65 -2.53
C THR A 382 -11.90 16.59 -2.61
N VAL A 383 -12.15 15.44 -1.98
CA VAL A 383 -11.25 14.27 -2.03
C VAL A 383 -12.03 13.09 -2.57
N LEU A 384 -11.62 12.62 -3.74
CA LEU A 384 -12.13 11.39 -4.37
C LEU A 384 -11.24 10.23 -3.96
N ARG A 385 -11.83 9.15 -3.45
CA ARG A 385 -11.14 7.88 -3.22
C ARG A 385 -11.46 6.92 -4.36
N VAL A 386 -10.45 6.57 -5.14
CA VAL A 386 -10.56 5.64 -6.26
C VAL A 386 -10.30 4.22 -5.76
N HIS A 387 -11.29 3.33 -5.97
CA HIS A 387 -11.27 1.93 -5.55
C HIS A 387 -10.85 0.99 -6.68
N ASP A 388 -11.19 1.35 -7.93
CA ASP A 388 -10.94 0.55 -9.12
C ASP A 388 -10.25 1.40 -10.21
N PRO A 389 -9.16 0.92 -10.85
CA PRO A 389 -8.45 1.64 -11.90
C PRO A 389 -9.30 1.89 -13.16
N LEU A 390 -10.40 1.14 -13.33
CA LEU A 390 -11.35 1.34 -14.42
C LEU A 390 -11.97 2.74 -14.39
N PHE A 391 -11.98 3.41 -13.23
CA PHE A 391 -12.32 4.83 -13.10
C PHE A 391 -11.59 5.69 -14.14
N TYR A 392 -10.28 5.54 -14.25
CA TYR A 392 -9.48 6.34 -15.18
C TYR A 392 -9.83 6.05 -16.64
N TRP A 393 -10.04 4.78 -16.97
CA TRP A 393 -10.45 4.39 -18.31
C TRP A 393 -11.80 4.98 -18.69
N LYS A 394 -12.77 4.91 -17.79
CA LYS A 394 -14.11 5.49 -17.97
C LYS A 394 -14.04 7.01 -18.19
N VAL A 395 -13.33 7.71 -17.32
CA VAL A 395 -13.18 9.17 -17.41
C VAL A 395 -12.43 9.58 -18.68
N ALA A 396 -11.37 8.86 -19.08
CA ALA A 396 -10.60 9.17 -20.29
C ALA A 396 -11.39 8.93 -21.58
N THR A 397 -12.27 7.92 -21.62
CA THR A 397 -13.00 7.51 -22.83
C THR A 397 -14.39 8.09 -22.95
N GLU A 398 -15.06 8.39 -21.83
CA GLU A 398 -16.46 8.80 -21.77
C GLU A 398 -16.65 10.14 -21.02
N ALA A 399 -15.55 10.79 -20.59
CA ALA A 399 -15.52 12.09 -19.91
C ALA A 399 -16.50 12.19 -18.72
N ASP A 400 -17.42 13.14 -18.72
CA ASP A 400 -18.41 13.38 -17.66
C ASP A 400 -19.39 12.20 -17.49
N LEU A 401 -19.81 11.57 -18.59
CA LEU A 401 -20.62 10.36 -18.53
C LEU A 401 -19.85 9.20 -17.92
N GLY A 402 -18.57 9.05 -18.26
CA GLY A 402 -17.68 8.06 -17.66
C GLY A 402 -17.44 8.30 -16.18
N MET A 403 -17.37 9.55 -15.75
CA MET A 403 -17.27 9.90 -14.33
C MET A 403 -18.56 9.54 -13.56
N ALA A 404 -19.72 9.83 -14.14
CA ALA A 404 -21.01 9.47 -13.57
C ALA A 404 -21.17 7.94 -13.48
N ASP A 405 -20.84 7.21 -14.55
CA ASP A 405 -20.90 5.75 -14.59
C ASP A 405 -19.93 5.11 -13.57
N ALA A 406 -18.72 5.65 -13.43
CA ALA A 406 -17.74 5.21 -12.44
C ALA A 406 -18.23 5.42 -11.00
N TYR A 407 -18.91 6.54 -10.72
CA TYR A 407 -19.51 6.80 -9.40
C TYR A 407 -20.65 5.82 -9.09
N ILE A 408 -21.55 5.60 -10.06
CA ILE A 408 -22.69 4.69 -9.93
C ILE A 408 -22.22 3.24 -9.70
N ASN A 409 -21.16 2.82 -10.38
CA ASN A 409 -20.61 1.48 -10.22
C ASN A 409 -19.65 1.33 -9.02
N GLY A 410 -19.44 2.39 -8.23
CA GLY A 410 -18.60 2.34 -7.03
C GLY A 410 -17.10 2.29 -7.33
N TYR A 411 -16.63 2.65 -8.53
CA TYR A 411 -15.19 2.69 -8.84
C TYR A 411 -14.47 3.81 -8.11
N PHE A 412 -15.22 4.80 -7.64
CA PHE A 412 -14.73 5.78 -6.68
C PHE A 412 -15.84 6.24 -5.74
N SER A 413 -15.44 6.84 -4.62
CA SER A 413 -16.31 7.48 -3.63
C SER A 413 -15.71 8.79 -3.17
N PHE A 414 -16.47 9.56 -2.38
CA PHE A 414 -15.97 10.77 -1.73
C PHE A 414 -15.59 10.47 -0.28
N VAL A 415 -14.48 11.04 0.19
CA VAL A 415 -14.08 10.97 1.60
C VAL A 415 -15.10 11.72 2.46
N ASP A 416 -15.48 12.92 2.02
CA ASP A 416 -16.64 13.61 2.58
C ASP A 416 -17.91 13.16 1.85
N LYS A 417 -18.71 12.34 2.53
CA LYS A 417 -19.95 11.78 1.96
C LYS A 417 -21.08 12.81 1.84
N ARG A 418 -21.04 13.93 2.58
CA ARG A 418 -22.09 14.95 2.58
C ARG A 418 -21.89 15.97 1.47
N GLU A 419 -20.69 16.55 1.40
CA GLU A 419 -20.42 17.69 0.52
C GLU A 419 -19.49 17.33 -0.65
N GLY A 420 -18.80 16.20 -0.62
CA GLY A 420 -17.75 15.86 -1.59
C GLY A 420 -18.24 15.89 -3.05
N LEU A 421 -19.42 15.35 -3.33
CA LEU A 421 -20.03 15.39 -4.67
C LEU A 421 -20.42 16.82 -5.07
N LEU A 422 -21.03 17.60 -4.18
CA LEU A 422 -21.38 19.00 -4.43
C LEU A 422 -20.13 19.82 -4.72
N ASN A 423 -19.10 19.65 -3.90
CA ASN A 423 -17.84 20.37 -4.03
C ASN A 423 -17.12 20.04 -5.34
N LEU A 424 -17.19 18.77 -5.82
CA LEU A 424 -16.69 18.40 -7.13
C LEU A 424 -17.36 19.23 -8.23
N PHE A 425 -18.69 19.29 -8.23
CA PHE A 425 -19.43 20.08 -9.22
C PHE A 425 -19.10 21.57 -9.13
N LEU A 426 -19.00 22.13 -7.94
CA LEU A 426 -18.65 23.54 -7.76
C LEU A 426 -17.26 23.87 -8.31
N ILE A 427 -16.27 23.00 -8.07
CA ILE A 427 -14.91 23.14 -8.64
C ILE A 427 -14.95 23.07 -10.17
N LEU A 428 -15.64 22.06 -10.74
CA LEU A 428 -15.72 21.91 -12.21
C LEU A 428 -16.43 23.11 -12.88
N ILE A 429 -17.51 23.62 -12.28
CA ILE A 429 -18.25 24.80 -12.79
C ILE A 429 -17.38 26.05 -12.71
N ALA A 430 -16.72 26.31 -11.56
CA ALA A 430 -15.87 27.47 -11.39
C ALA A 430 -14.73 27.51 -12.43
N ASN A 431 -14.09 26.38 -12.70
CA ASN A 431 -13.02 26.28 -13.69
C ASN A 431 -13.54 26.41 -15.12
N ARG A 432 -14.72 25.86 -15.44
CA ARG A 432 -15.36 26.05 -16.75
C ARG A 432 -15.67 27.53 -17.01
N ASP A 433 -16.20 28.24 -16.03
CA ASP A 433 -16.62 29.64 -16.19
C ASP A 433 -15.40 30.58 -16.25
N ALA A 434 -14.33 30.29 -15.51
CA ALA A 434 -13.06 31.00 -15.60
C ALA A 434 -12.42 30.87 -17.01
N GLN A 435 -12.51 29.71 -17.64
CA GLN A 435 -11.99 29.52 -19.00
C GLN A 435 -12.80 30.26 -20.07
N LYS A 436 -14.11 30.44 -19.86
CA LYS A 436 -14.96 31.23 -20.78
C LYS A 436 -14.63 32.73 -20.75
N SER A 437 -14.21 33.25 -19.60
CA SER A 437 -13.90 34.68 -19.42
C SER A 437 -12.52 35.08 -19.97
N SER A 438 -11.59 34.11 -20.13
CA SER A 438 -10.25 34.39 -20.66
C SER A 438 -10.19 34.17 -22.19
N ASN A 439 -10.69 35.16 -22.97
CA ASN A 439 -10.71 35.13 -24.44
C ASN A 439 -9.33 35.18 -25.12
N SER A 440 -8.23 34.98 -24.42
CA SER A 440 -6.86 35.06 -24.98
C SER A 440 -6.17 33.70 -25.21
N ALA A 441 -6.92 32.62 -25.42
CA ALA A 441 -6.38 31.26 -25.40
C ALA A 441 -6.23 30.59 -26.79
N ALA A 442 -5.79 31.32 -27.80
CA ALA A 442 -5.45 30.69 -29.09
C ALA A 442 -4.24 29.74 -29.04
N GLY A 443 -3.39 29.83 -28.01
CA GLY A 443 -2.15 29.04 -27.89
C GLY A 443 -2.26 27.72 -27.10
N LYS A 444 -3.32 27.47 -26.33
CA LYS A 444 -3.42 26.29 -25.43
C LYS A 444 -4.34 25.17 -25.93
N ARG A 445 -4.88 25.26 -27.13
CA ARG A 445 -5.87 24.31 -27.69
C ARG A 445 -5.36 22.91 -28.01
N GLY A 446 -4.06 22.65 -28.05
CA GLY A 446 -3.53 21.42 -28.63
C GLY A 446 -3.73 20.14 -27.84
N TRP A 447 -3.93 20.22 -26.54
CA TRP A 447 -3.71 19.03 -25.70
C TRP A 447 -4.99 18.34 -25.14
N TRP A 448 -6.06 19.06 -24.90
CA TRP A 448 -7.33 18.54 -24.39
C TRP A 448 -8.36 18.21 -25.49
N THR A 449 -8.04 18.50 -26.73
CA THR A 449 -8.83 18.10 -27.91
C THR A 449 -9.19 16.60 -27.92
N PRO A 450 -8.29 15.65 -27.51
CA PRO A 450 -8.65 14.24 -27.45
C PRO A 450 -9.79 13.93 -26.49
N MET A 451 -9.83 14.54 -25.29
CA MET A 451 -10.91 14.29 -24.32
C MET A 451 -12.26 14.91 -24.76
N LEU A 452 -12.25 16.06 -25.43
CA LEU A 452 -13.48 16.62 -26.04
C LEU A 452 -13.98 15.75 -27.19
N LEU A 453 -13.06 15.21 -28.00
CA LEU A 453 -13.41 14.28 -29.06
C LEU A 453 -14.00 13.00 -28.50
N THR A 454 -13.39 12.42 -27.45
CA THR A 454 -13.91 11.22 -26.78
C THR A 454 -15.24 11.51 -26.11
N ALA A 455 -15.44 12.65 -25.47
CA ALA A 455 -16.70 13.07 -24.90
C ALA A 455 -17.80 13.20 -25.97
N GLY A 456 -17.48 13.81 -27.14
CA GLY A 456 -18.41 13.90 -28.27
C GLY A 456 -18.79 12.54 -28.83
N ILE A 457 -17.83 11.65 -29.02
CA ILE A 457 -18.05 10.27 -29.49
C ILE A 457 -18.86 9.47 -28.47
N ALA A 458 -18.54 9.60 -27.17
CA ALA A 458 -19.27 8.93 -26.10
C ALA A 458 -20.72 9.40 -26.01
N SER A 459 -20.96 10.71 -26.12
CA SER A 459 -22.31 11.28 -26.15
C SER A 459 -23.11 10.81 -27.36
N ALA A 460 -22.49 10.78 -28.55
CA ALA A 460 -23.13 10.26 -29.76
C ALA A 460 -23.45 8.76 -29.64
N LYS A 461 -22.52 7.95 -29.11
CA LYS A 461 -22.70 6.52 -28.85
C LYS A 461 -23.79 6.26 -27.81
N TYR A 462 -23.84 7.06 -26.76
CA TYR A 462 -24.90 6.99 -25.74
C TYR A 462 -26.26 7.31 -26.34
N PHE A 463 -26.36 8.38 -27.13
CA PHE A 463 -27.58 8.79 -27.83
C PHE A 463 -28.07 7.70 -28.80
N LEU A 464 -27.17 7.14 -29.62
CA LEU A 464 -27.51 6.03 -30.49
C LEU A 464 -27.98 4.77 -29.74
N ARG A 465 -27.32 4.44 -28.63
CA ARG A 465 -27.76 3.35 -27.74
C ARG A 465 -29.12 3.65 -27.11
N HIS A 466 -29.41 4.89 -26.78
CA HIS A 466 -30.69 5.29 -26.18
C HIS A 466 -31.85 5.14 -27.20
N ILE A 467 -31.64 5.57 -28.44
CA ILE A 467 -32.60 5.43 -29.51
C ILE A 467 -32.81 3.96 -29.91
N SER A 468 -31.75 3.16 -29.93
CA SER A 468 -31.81 1.74 -30.33
C SER A 468 -32.24 0.78 -29.23
N ARG A 469 -32.50 1.27 -28.00
CA ARG A 469 -32.95 0.43 -26.87
C ARG A 469 -34.33 -0.13 -27.13
N LYS A 470 -34.39 -1.45 -27.35
CA LYS A 470 -35.66 -2.19 -27.24
C LYS A 470 -35.99 -2.38 -25.75
N ASN A 471 -37.13 -1.92 -25.31
CA ASN A 471 -37.61 -2.13 -23.93
C ASN A 471 -37.92 -3.62 -23.71
N THR A 472 -36.94 -4.37 -23.24
CA THR A 472 -37.17 -5.76 -22.77
C THR A 472 -37.40 -5.76 -21.26
N VAL A 473 -38.21 -6.70 -20.77
CA VAL A 473 -38.52 -6.85 -19.33
C VAL A 473 -37.22 -6.96 -18.48
N THR A 474 -36.22 -7.64 -19.01
CA THR A 474 -34.90 -7.79 -18.36
C THR A 474 -34.18 -6.45 -18.26
N GLN A 475 -34.22 -5.62 -19.30
CA GLN A 475 -33.60 -4.29 -19.32
C GLN A 475 -34.35 -3.33 -18.38
N THR A 476 -35.65 -3.40 -18.33
CA THR A 476 -36.47 -2.60 -17.42
C THR A 476 -36.21 -2.97 -15.95
N ARG A 477 -36.13 -4.27 -15.63
CA ARG A 477 -35.71 -4.73 -14.29
C ARG A 477 -34.32 -4.20 -13.88
N ARG A 478 -33.36 -4.29 -14.80
CA ARG A 478 -31.99 -3.82 -14.54
C ARG A 478 -31.91 -2.30 -14.35
N ASN A 479 -32.69 -1.54 -15.12
CA ASN A 479 -32.79 -0.09 -14.97
C ASN A 479 -33.48 0.30 -13.66
N ILE A 480 -34.53 -0.43 -13.26
CA ILE A 480 -35.24 -0.22 -12.00
C ILE A 480 -34.32 -0.56 -10.82
N SER A 481 -33.64 -1.73 -10.82
CA SER A 481 -32.70 -2.12 -9.80
C SER A 481 -31.58 -1.08 -9.65
N GLN A 482 -30.93 -0.68 -10.74
CA GLN A 482 -29.89 0.35 -10.71
C GLN A 482 -30.40 1.70 -10.17
N HIS A 483 -31.64 2.05 -10.43
CA HIS A 483 -32.21 3.32 -9.95
C HIS A 483 -32.57 3.26 -8.46
N TYR A 484 -33.18 2.17 -8.01
CA TYR A 484 -33.59 2.01 -6.61
C TYR A 484 -32.46 1.60 -5.68
N ASP A 485 -31.54 0.75 -6.12
CA ASP A 485 -30.36 0.36 -5.32
C ASP A 485 -29.42 1.53 -5.07
N LEU A 486 -29.30 2.47 -6.01
CA LEU A 486 -28.59 3.74 -5.82
C LEU A 486 -29.20 4.62 -4.73
N VAL A 487 -30.52 4.66 -4.64
CA VAL A 487 -31.21 5.44 -3.61
C VAL A 487 -31.03 4.78 -2.25
N ILE A 488 -31.12 3.44 -2.17
CA ILE A 488 -30.99 2.70 -0.90
C ILE A 488 -29.55 2.74 -0.38
N THR A 489 -28.54 2.55 -1.21
CA THR A 489 -27.13 2.59 -0.78
C THR A 489 -26.69 3.98 -0.32
N ASN A 490 -27.20 5.05 -0.93
CA ASN A 490 -26.91 6.42 -0.49
C ASN A 490 -27.76 6.84 0.74
N ALA A 491 -28.99 6.34 0.88
CA ALA A 491 -29.83 6.60 2.04
C ALA A 491 -29.35 5.87 3.31
N SER A 492 -28.92 4.61 3.18
CA SER A 492 -28.43 3.81 4.32
C SER A 492 -27.12 4.32 4.93
N SER A 493 -26.34 5.14 4.18
CA SER A 493 -25.12 5.78 4.70
C SER A 493 -25.39 7.12 5.40
N SER A 494 -26.59 7.70 5.30
CA SER A 494 -26.89 9.06 5.76
C SER A 494 -28.06 9.16 6.75
N CYS A 495 -28.87 8.10 6.93
CA CYS A 495 -30.04 8.11 7.82
C CYS A 495 -29.94 7.02 8.89
N CYS A 496 -30.41 7.34 10.09
CA CYS A 496 -30.65 6.39 11.17
C CYS A 496 -31.61 5.28 10.69
N PRO A 497 -31.39 3.99 11.02
CA PRO A 497 -32.19 2.87 10.51
C PRO A 497 -33.70 2.96 10.81
N HIS A 498 -34.08 3.70 11.83
CA HIS A 498 -35.50 3.88 12.21
C HIS A 498 -36.29 4.88 11.36
N LEU A 499 -35.62 5.77 10.60
CA LEU A 499 -36.32 6.75 9.76
C LEU A 499 -36.58 6.25 8.33
N CYS A 500 -35.88 5.20 7.89
CA CYS A 500 -36.03 4.69 6.52
C CYS A 500 -37.29 3.83 6.30
N LEU A 501 -37.86 3.21 7.36
CA LEU A 501 -39.03 2.37 7.21
C LEU A 501 -40.33 3.17 7.05
N ASP A 502 -40.41 4.35 7.70
CA ASP A 502 -41.64 5.17 7.66
C ASP A 502 -41.76 6.01 6.38
N VAL A 503 -40.64 6.26 5.67
CA VAL A 503 -40.65 7.05 4.42
C VAL A 503 -41.10 6.25 3.19
N LEU A 504 -41.13 4.91 3.27
CA LEU A 504 -41.57 4.05 2.17
C LEU A 504 -43.09 3.89 2.11
N THR A 505 -43.82 4.29 3.15
CA THR A 505 -45.30 4.17 3.22
C THR A 505 -46.02 5.47 2.95
N ASP A 506 -45.37 6.61 2.98
CA ASP A 506 -46.00 7.91 2.74
C ASP A 506 -45.55 8.50 1.39
N LYS A 507 -46.51 8.76 0.50
CA LYS A 507 -46.29 9.23 -0.88
C LYS A 507 -45.98 10.73 -0.98
N SER A 508 -45.66 11.40 0.11
CA SER A 508 -45.39 12.83 0.14
C SER A 508 -43.91 13.15 0.37
N GLU A 509 -43.30 13.64 -0.67
CA GLU A 509 -42.12 14.53 -0.74
C GLU A 509 -40.88 14.23 0.14
N CYS A 510 -39.99 13.39 -0.36
CA CYS A 510 -38.60 13.37 0.11
C CYS A 510 -37.78 14.46 -0.61
N PRO A 511 -37.16 15.43 0.09
CA PRO A 511 -36.37 16.52 -0.53
C PRO A 511 -35.20 16.02 -1.38
N CYS A 512 -34.74 14.78 -1.14
CA CYS A 512 -33.66 14.15 -1.91
C CYS A 512 -34.09 13.78 -3.34
N ARG A 513 -35.37 13.57 -3.62
CA ARG A 513 -35.91 13.19 -4.94
C ARG A 513 -35.81 14.34 -5.96
N VAL A 514 -35.94 15.57 -5.52
CA VAL A 514 -35.91 16.77 -6.37
C VAL A 514 -34.49 17.14 -6.80
N MET A 515 -33.49 16.83 -5.99
CA MET A 515 -32.10 17.22 -6.26
C MET A 515 -31.39 16.39 -7.33
N ILE A 516 -31.71 15.10 -7.51
CA ILE A 516 -30.97 14.23 -8.44
C ILE A 516 -31.55 14.33 -9.86
N SER A 517 -32.85 14.49 -10.03
CA SER A 517 -33.48 14.52 -11.36
C SER A 517 -33.38 15.89 -12.07
N SER A 518 -33.35 16.98 -11.33
CA SER A 518 -33.30 18.33 -11.92
C SER A 518 -31.87 18.82 -12.22
N ARG A 519 -30.83 18.25 -11.60
CA ARG A 519 -29.44 18.70 -11.79
C ARG A 519 -28.68 17.99 -12.92
N PHE A 520 -29.07 16.74 -13.26
CA PHE A 520 -28.48 16.05 -14.43
C PHE A 520 -28.94 16.63 -15.77
N SER A 521 -30.06 17.35 -15.86
CA SER A 521 -30.52 18.00 -17.07
C SER A 521 -29.76 19.30 -17.41
N TRP A 522 -28.96 19.84 -16.49
CA TRP A 522 -28.21 21.08 -16.68
C TRP A 522 -26.83 20.92 -17.30
N ILE A 523 -26.33 19.70 -17.42
CA ILE A 523 -25.04 19.41 -18.06
C ILE A 523 -25.17 19.40 -19.59
N HIS A 524 -26.39 19.33 -20.13
CA HIS A 524 -26.68 19.30 -21.56
C HIS A 524 -27.14 20.65 -22.18
N ARG A 525 -27.04 21.77 -21.47
CA ARG A 525 -27.27 23.09 -22.06
C ARG A 525 -26.05 24.00 -22.00
#